data_4182f5b6e4121de7c92b7ebf14e897a1
#
_entry.id   4182f5b6e4121de7c92b7ebf14e897a1
#
_cell.length_a   1.000
_cell.length_b   1.000
_cell.length_c   1.000
_cell.angle_alpha   90.00
_cell.angle_beta   90.00
_cell.angle_gamma   90.00
#
_symmetry.space_group_name_H-M   'P 1'
#
loop_
_entity.id
_entity.type
_entity.pdbx_description
1 polymer ?
#
loop_
_entity_poly.entity_id
_entity_poly.type
_entity_poly.pdbx_seq_one_letter_code
_entity_poly.pdbx_strand_id
1 'polypeptide(L)'
;MTKKPQPTPERTVSIVDVAAYAGVSISTVSNVLNGTKSVSDELRARVLQAVDELQYEANTLASGLKSGKTNTLCVIVPSIVSVFFPRVLRGMQTAAAQNGYSLTIYETGEDFEKERRTIQTLKRLRADGVLLSTCCDPQENAAYIDELTQLSIGGKRIPVVFFEEAPREGLDAVIVDNKAASREAAEHLLTIGRKNIAYIAAPMHRFMMGKKRYEGYLAALLNAGLEPDAKLVREGDYTPQSGYREMRALLNSGKPIDAVQCGNDQMAVGAVRALKEAGLRVPEDVAVMGFDNNFPGTLIDPPLSTVSVPKQGMGRAAVELLLWRIAEGENAPARTVKLETSLLVRRSTDPNATSEWDLNDW
;
A
#
# COMPACT_ATOMS: atom_id res chain seq x y z
N MET A 1 51.14 -32.44 14.99
CA MET A 1 50.03 -31.51 14.81
C MET A 1 48.92 -32.28 14.12
N THR A 2 47.98 -32.78 14.89
CA THR A 2 46.79 -33.52 14.41
C THR A 2 45.73 -32.52 13.97
N LYS A 3 45.37 -32.55 12.66
CA LYS A 3 44.26 -31.78 12.12
C LYS A 3 42.98 -32.17 12.82
N LYS A 4 42.31 -31.19 13.48
CA LYS A 4 40.93 -31.36 13.96
C LYS A 4 40.04 -31.66 12.73
N PRO A 5 39.13 -32.63 12.79
CA PRO A 5 38.16 -32.86 11.73
C PRO A 5 37.25 -31.66 11.59
N GLN A 6 37.06 -31.13 10.36
CA GLN A 6 36.06 -30.13 10.06
C GLN A 6 34.68 -30.76 10.33
N PRO A 7 33.71 -29.98 10.91
CA PRO A 7 32.36 -30.47 11.08
C PRO A 7 31.77 -30.77 9.68
N THR A 8 31.30 -31.97 9.49
CA THR A 8 30.46 -32.37 8.36
C THR A 8 29.17 -31.52 8.43
N PRO A 9 28.63 -30.99 7.31
CA PRO A 9 27.37 -30.28 7.34
C PRO A 9 26.28 -31.21 7.92
N GLU A 10 25.60 -30.75 8.97
CA GLU A 10 24.47 -31.46 9.59
C GLU A 10 23.44 -31.75 8.49
N ARG A 11 23.20 -33.05 8.26
CA ARG A 11 22.22 -33.52 7.27
C ARG A 11 20.83 -33.09 7.74
N THR A 12 20.21 -32.15 7.05
CA THR A 12 18.83 -31.68 7.33
C THR A 12 17.90 -32.90 7.24
N VAL A 13 17.14 -33.17 8.28
CA VAL A 13 16.13 -34.21 8.33
C VAL A 13 15.13 -34.00 7.19
N SER A 14 14.83 -35.08 6.45
CA SER A 14 13.94 -35.06 5.30
C SER A 14 12.61 -35.77 5.59
N ILE A 15 11.59 -35.57 4.77
CA ILE A 15 10.31 -36.31 4.86
C ILE A 15 10.53 -37.82 4.70
N VAL A 16 11.60 -38.23 4.01
CA VAL A 16 11.99 -39.65 3.87
C VAL A 16 12.43 -40.25 5.20
N ASP A 17 13.18 -39.47 5.99
CA ASP A 17 13.65 -39.91 7.30
C ASP A 17 12.47 -40.03 8.28
N VAL A 18 11.50 -39.09 8.23
CA VAL A 18 10.25 -39.19 9.02
C VAL A 18 9.43 -40.41 8.62
N ALA A 19 9.30 -40.70 7.33
CA ALA A 19 8.56 -41.87 6.84
C ALA A 19 9.21 -43.18 7.30
N ALA A 20 10.54 -43.26 7.22
CA ALA A 20 11.31 -44.41 7.70
C ALA A 20 11.16 -44.59 9.22
N TYR A 21 11.27 -43.54 9.99
CA TYR A 21 11.13 -43.56 11.46
C TYR A 21 9.73 -43.98 11.91
N ALA A 22 8.69 -43.40 11.30
CA ALA A 22 7.30 -43.73 11.59
C ALA A 22 6.83 -45.07 11.00
N GLY A 23 7.64 -45.73 10.17
CA GLY A 23 7.28 -46.98 9.49
C GLY A 23 6.08 -46.87 8.55
N VAL A 24 5.98 -45.74 7.83
CA VAL A 24 4.88 -45.47 6.89
C VAL A 24 5.43 -44.96 5.54
N SER A 25 4.55 -44.85 4.54
CA SER A 25 4.95 -44.27 3.26
C SER A 25 5.12 -42.74 3.34
N ILE A 26 5.96 -42.17 2.45
CA ILE A 26 6.13 -40.73 2.30
C ILE A 26 4.77 -40.04 2.04
N SER A 27 3.88 -40.71 1.27
CA SER A 27 2.54 -40.20 1.01
C SER A 27 1.68 -40.16 2.27
N THR A 28 1.83 -41.09 3.20
CA THR A 28 1.13 -41.09 4.49
C THR A 28 1.61 -39.92 5.35
N VAL A 29 2.92 -39.70 5.45
CA VAL A 29 3.48 -38.52 6.17
C VAL A 29 2.95 -37.24 5.56
N SER A 30 3.00 -37.09 4.23
CA SER A 30 2.46 -35.89 3.54
C SER A 30 0.98 -35.69 3.81
N ASN A 31 0.16 -36.74 3.81
CA ASN A 31 -1.27 -36.64 4.09
C ASN A 31 -1.56 -36.23 5.54
N VAL A 32 -0.79 -36.71 6.51
CA VAL A 32 -0.91 -36.34 7.93
C VAL A 32 -0.53 -34.86 8.14
N LEU A 33 0.60 -34.42 7.56
CA LEU A 33 1.09 -33.05 7.74
C LEU A 33 0.18 -32.03 7.04
N ASN A 34 -0.37 -32.37 5.88
CA ASN A 34 -1.18 -31.43 5.09
C ASN A 34 -2.70 -31.59 5.31
N GLY A 35 -3.14 -32.59 6.07
CA GLY A 35 -4.58 -32.85 6.31
C GLY A 35 -5.38 -33.20 5.05
N THR A 36 -4.72 -33.68 3.99
CA THR A 36 -5.34 -33.84 2.65
C THR A 36 -6.18 -35.08 2.48
N LYS A 37 -5.98 -36.12 3.31
CA LYS A 37 -6.77 -37.33 3.34
C LYS A 37 -6.97 -37.80 4.78
N SER A 38 -8.08 -38.52 5.02
CA SER A 38 -8.31 -39.18 6.29
C SER A 38 -7.26 -40.27 6.52
N VAL A 39 -6.58 -40.21 7.64
CA VAL A 39 -5.60 -41.17 8.13
C VAL A 39 -6.06 -41.62 9.50
N SER A 40 -5.91 -42.92 9.83
CA SER A 40 -6.29 -43.43 11.16
C SER A 40 -5.53 -42.66 12.27
N ASP A 41 -6.16 -42.54 13.43
CA ASP A 41 -5.59 -41.80 14.57
C ASP A 41 -4.27 -42.43 15.03
N GLU A 42 -4.13 -43.77 14.95
CA GLU A 42 -2.90 -44.48 15.27
C GLU A 42 -1.75 -44.09 14.31
N LEU A 43 -1.98 -44.07 13.00
CA LEU A 43 -0.97 -43.66 12.01
C LEU A 43 -0.64 -42.17 12.13
N ARG A 44 -1.64 -41.35 12.42
CA ARG A 44 -1.43 -39.89 12.69
C ARG A 44 -0.53 -39.69 13.89
N ALA A 45 -0.79 -40.35 15.02
CA ALA A 45 0.01 -40.25 16.23
C ALA A 45 1.47 -40.68 15.99
N ARG A 46 1.70 -41.80 15.27
CA ARG A 46 3.05 -42.25 14.94
C ARG A 46 3.83 -41.25 14.08
N VAL A 47 3.18 -40.65 13.10
CA VAL A 47 3.82 -39.64 12.23
C VAL A 47 4.14 -38.37 13.03
N LEU A 48 3.21 -37.87 13.86
CA LEU A 48 3.45 -36.67 14.67
C LEU A 48 4.57 -36.90 15.70
N GLN A 49 4.64 -38.08 16.32
CA GLN A 49 5.74 -38.45 17.20
C GLN A 49 7.08 -38.47 16.45
N ALA A 50 7.14 -39.03 15.24
CA ALA A 50 8.36 -39.02 14.44
C ALA A 50 8.80 -37.65 14.02
N VAL A 51 7.86 -36.74 13.72
CA VAL A 51 8.13 -35.30 13.42
C VAL A 51 8.76 -34.61 14.61
N ASP A 52 8.21 -34.81 15.81
CA ASP A 52 8.70 -34.19 17.05
C ASP A 52 10.08 -34.74 17.44
N GLU A 53 10.27 -36.05 17.48
CA GLU A 53 11.54 -36.68 17.85
C GLU A 53 12.69 -36.38 16.90
N LEU A 54 12.38 -36.27 15.58
CA LEU A 54 13.37 -35.89 14.57
C LEU A 54 13.53 -34.39 14.41
N GLN A 55 12.75 -33.56 15.12
CA GLN A 55 12.71 -32.12 14.95
C GLN A 55 12.55 -31.73 13.46
N TYR A 56 11.66 -32.48 12.77
CA TYR A 56 11.45 -32.27 11.34
C TYR A 56 10.60 -31.02 11.09
N GLU A 57 11.17 -30.06 10.40
CA GLU A 57 10.44 -28.92 9.86
C GLU A 57 10.04 -29.20 8.41
N ALA A 58 8.74 -29.17 8.13
CA ALA A 58 8.25 -29.37 6.77
C ALA A 58 8.79 -28.25 5.86
N ASN A 59 9.57 -28.64 4.85
CA ASN A 59 10.04 -27.68 3.86
C ASN A 59 8.84 -27.22 3.00
N THR A 60 8.30 -26.05 3.34
CA THR A 60 7.15 -25.45 2.64
C THR A 60 7.44 -25.22 1.16
N LEU A 61 8.70 -24.94 0.79
CA LEU A 61 9.13 -24.78 -0.61
C LEU A 61 9.02 -26.11 -1.39
N ALA A 62 9.39 -27.24 -0.77
CA ALA A 62 9.27 -28.55 -1.40
C ALA A 62 7.80 -29.00 -1.51
N SER A 63 6.97 -28.67 -0.54
CA SER A 63 5.52 -28.93 -0.57
C SER A 63 4.83 -28.08 -1.65
N GLY A 64 5.20 -26.80 -1.75
CA GLY A 64 4.71 -25.86 -2.78
C GLY A 64 5.04 -26.30 -4.21
N LEU A 65 6.21 -26.94 -4.42
CA LEU A 65 6.59 -27.49 -5.72
C LEU A 65 5.64 -28.62 -6.18
N LYS A 66 5.09 -29.40 -5.25
CA LYS A 66 4.21 -30.53 -5.55
C LYS A 66 2.74 -30.08 -5.67
N SER A 67 2.30 -29.12 -4.88
CA SER A 67 0.92 -28.58 -4.88
C SER A 67 0.71 -27.47 -5.93
N GLY A 68 1.77 -26.88 -6.45
CA GLY A 68 1.71 -25.69 -7.32
C GLY A 68 1.24 -24.41 -6.59
N LYS A 69 1.22 -24.43 -5.23
CA LYS A 69 0.88 -23.28 -4.38
C LYS A 69 2.02 -23.05 -3.39
N THR A 70 2.48 -21.80 -3.27
CA THR A 70 3.53 -21.42 -2.33
C THR A 70 2.99 -20.78 -1.06
N ASN A 71 1.69 -20.44 -1.03
CA ASN A 71 1.04 -19.67 0.00
C ASN A 71 1.79 -18.34 0.27
N THR A 72 2.32 -17.75 -0.78
CA THR A 72 3.06 -16.50 -0.72
C THR A 72 2.43 -15.48 -1.68
N LEU A 73 2.09 -14.31 -1.16
CA LEU A 73 1.67 -13.15 -1.93
C LEU A 73 2.81 -12.15 -1.99
N CYS A 74 3.03 -11.54 -3.16
CA CYS A 74 4.00 -10.48 -3.32
C CYS A 74 3.30 -9.13 -3.28
N VAL A 75 3.86 -8.19 -2.52
CA VAL A 75 3.39 -6.81 -2.43
C VAL A 75 4.48 -5.90 -2.98
N ILE A 76 4.13 -5.07 -3.94
CA ILE A 76 5.03 -4.07 -4.53
C ILE A 76 4.50 -2.69 -4.19
N VAL A 77 5.33 -1.89 -3.52
CA VAL A 77 5.02 -0.52 -3.09
C VAL A 77 6.07 0.46 -3.57
N PRO A 78 5.71 1.72 -3.83
CA PRO A 78 6.68 2.76 -4.18
C PRO A 78 7.71 3.02 -3.07
N SER A 79 7.26 3.08 -1.79
CA SER A 79 8.15 3.40 -0.67
C SER A 79 7.67 2.79 0.64
N ILE A 80 8.58 2.12 1.37
CA ILE A 80 8.31 1.61 2.73
C ILE A 80 8.61 2.65 3.82
N VAL A 81 9.31 3.74 3.49
CA VAL A 81 9.59 4.83 4.44
C VAL A 81 8.49 5.89 4.47
N SER A 82 7.58 5.89 3.49
CA SER A 82 6.38 6.70 3.55
C SER A 82 5.47 6.24 4.70
N VAL A 83 4.96 7.16 5.50
CA VAL A 83 4.07 6.85 6.64
C VAL A 83 2.69 6.29 6.21
N PHE A 84 2.36 6.32 4.93
CA PHE A 84 1.13 5.77 4.35
C PHE A 84 1.18 4.24 4.25
N PHE A 85 2.21 3.70 3.58
CA PHE A 85 2.28 2.27 3.25
C PHE A 85 2.37 1.32 4.44
N PRO A 86 3.07 1.60 5.56
CA PRO A 86 3.11 0.71 6.71
C PRO A 86 1.73 0.30 7.24
N ARG A 87 0.75 1.21 7.17
CA ARG A 87 -0.65 0.93 7.58
C ARG A 87 -1.39 0.04 6.59
N VAL A 88 -1.19 0.26 5.29
CA VAL A 88 -1.73 -0.60 4.23
C VAL A 88 -1.15 -2.01 4.37
N LEU A 89 0.18 -2.11 4.53
CA LEU A 89 0.89 -3.37 4.71
C LEU A 89 0.44 -4.13 5.96
N ARG A 90 0.16 -3.44 7.07
CA ARG A 90 -0.41 -4.06 8.29
C ARG A 90 -1.78 -4.69 8.01
N GLY A 91 -2.65 -4.00 7.27
CA GLY A 91 -3.94 -4.56 6.82
C GLY A 91 -3.77 -5.79 5.95
N MET A 92 -2.84 -5.73 4.99
CA MET A 92 -2.49 -6.87 4.13
C MET A 92 -1.95 -8.04 4.92
N GLN A 93 -0.98 -7.81 5.83
CA GLN A 93 -0.38 -8.85 6.66
C GLN A 93 -1.41 -9.57 7.51
N THR A 94 -2.33 -8.82 8.14
CA THR A 94 -3.39 -9.41 8.97
C THR A 94 -4.29 -10.31 8.13
N ALA A 95 -4.76 -9.84 6.97
CA ALA A 95 -5.64 -10.60 6.11
C ALA A 95 -4.95 -11.83 5.48
N ALA A 96 -3.68 -11.69 5.07
CA ALA A 96 -2.90 -12.79 4.52
C ALA A 96 -2.68 -13.90 5.56
N ALA A 97 -2.25 -13.54 6.78
CA ALA A 97 -2.01 -14.50 7.87
C ALA A 97 -3.28 -15.27 8.26
N GLN A 98 -4.45 -14.59 8.32
CA GLN A 98 -5.74 -15.23 8.60
C GLN A 98 -6.13 -16.28 7.55
N ASN A 99 -5.59 -16.18 6.34
CA ASN A 99 -5.85 -17.11 5.24
C ASN A 99 -4.67 -18.05 4.95
N GLY A 100 -3.67 -18.12 5.86
CA GLY A 100 -2.53 -19.02 5.72
C GLY A 100 -1.50 -18.59 4.66
N TYR A 101 -1.48 -17.31 4.30
CA TYR A 101 -0.51 -16.74 3.36
C TYR A 101 0.55 -15.90 4.05
N SER A 102 1.76 -15.96 3.52
CA SER A 102 2.87 -15.07 3.85
C SER A 102 2.95 -13.92 2.85
N LEU A 103 3.48 -12.76 3.27
CA LEU A 103 3.76 -11.64 2.38
C LEU A 103 5.26 -11.49 2.14
N THR A 104 5.63 -11.24 0.89
CA THR A 104 6.97 -10.76 0.51
C THR A 104 6.82 -9.35 -0.05
N ILE A 105 7.50 -8.37 0.55
CA ILE A 105 7.37 -6.95 0.23
C ILE A 105 8.56 -6.51 -0.61
N TYR A 106 8.28 -5.82 -1.70
CA TYR A 106 9.26 -5.19 -2.59
C TYR A 106 9.02 -3.68 -2.66
N GLU A 107 10.09 -2.92 -2.53
CA GLU A 107 10.08 -1.48 -2.69
C GLU A 107 10.69 -1.08 -4.02
N THR A 108 9.99 -0.23 -4.78
CA THR A 108 10.47 0.24 -6.08
C THR A 108 11.25 1.55 -5.99
N GLY A 109 11.06 2.34 -4.92
CA GLY A 109 11.66 3.67 -4.79
C GLY A 109 11.11 4.66 -5.81
N GLU A 110 9.84 4.48 -6.23
CA GLU A 110 9.20 5.29 -7.27
C GLU A 110 9.87 5.19 -8.65
N ASP A 111 10.66 4.15 -8.87
CA ASP A 111 11.37 3.88 -10.12
C ASP A 111 10.61 2.81 -10.93
N PHE A 112 10.05 3.23 -12.08
CA PHE A 112 9.30 2.36 -12.97
C PHE A 112 10.15 1.20 -13.54
N GLU A 113 11.41 1.45 -13.86
CA GLU A 113 12.29 0.39 -14.35
C GLU A 113 12.64 -0.62 -13.24
N LYS A 114 12.71 -0.18 -11.99
CA LYS A 114 12.86 -1.08 -10.85
C LYS A 114 11.57 -1.89 -10.62
N GLU A 115 10.38 -1.28 -10.81
CA GLU A 115 9.10 -2.00 -10.77
C GLU A 115 9.08 -3.12 -11.81
N ARG A 116 9.40 -2.81 -13.06
CA ARG A 116 9.49 -3.81 -14.15
C ARG A 116 10.44 -4.96 -13.82
N ARG A 117 11.65 -4.64 -13.34
CA ARG A 117 12.63 -5.67 -12.92
C ARG A 117 12.12 -6.52 -11.77
N THR A 118 11.39 -5.92 -10.83
CA THR A 118 10.78 -6.65 -9.72
C THR A 118 9.75 -7.63 -10.23
N ILE A 119 8.84 -7.22 -11.12
CA ILE A 119 7.87 -8.13 -11.76
C ILE A 119 8.56 -9.30 -12.48
N GLN A 120 9.66 -9.06 -13.19
CA GLN A 120 10.44 -10.15 -13.83
C GLN A 120 11.07 -11.11 -12.79
N THR A 121 11.47 -10.58 -11.64
CA THR A 121 12.00 -11.41 -10.53
C THR A 121 10.92 -12.29 -9.92
N LEU A 122 9.69 -11.80 -9.79
CA LEU A 122 8.55 -12.58 -9.26
C LEU A 122 8.26 -13.82 -10.09
N LYS A 123 8.54 -13.81 -11.39
CA LYS A 123 8.44 -15.00 -12.26
C LYS A 123 9.29 -16.17 -11.77
N ARG A 124 10.34 -15.91 -11.00
CA ARG A 124 11.25 -16.92 -10.42
C ARG A 124 10.81 -17.39 -9.03
N LEU A 125 10.08 -16.56 -8.30
CA LEU A 125 9.73 -16.79 -6.88
C LEU A 125 8.42 -17.59 -6.70
N ARG A 126 7.70 -17.88 -7.78
CA ARG A 126 6.44 -18.63 -7.77
C ARG A 126 5.38 -18.10 -6.79
N ALA A 127 5.27 -16.78 -6.67
CA ALA A 127 4.19 -16.18 -5.89
C ALA A 127 2.82 -16.62 -6.42
N ASP A 128 1.85 -16.80 -5.53
CA ASP A 128 0.49 -17.18 -5.92
C ASP A 128 -0.33 -15.97 -6.42
N GLY A 129 0.10 -14.74 -6.10
CA GLY A 129 -0.52 -13.52 -6.55
C GLY A 129 0.30 -12.27 -6.21
N VAL A 130 -0.04 -11.15 -6.82
CA VAL A 130 0.66 -9.86 -6.69
C VAL A 130 -0.31 -8.76 -6.30
N LEU A 131 0.06 -7.98 -5.29
CA LEU A 131 -0.56 -6.71 -4.90
C LEU A 131 0.36 -5.57 -5.34
N LEU A 132 -0.13 -4.64 -6.16
CA LEU A 132 0.71 -3.63 -6.80
C LEU A 132 0.14 -2.23 -6.64
N SER A 133 0.92 -1.33 -6.01
CA SER A 133 0.78 0.11 -6.19
C SER A 133 1.79 0.53 -7.24
N THR A 134 1.30 0.74 -8.47
CA THR A 134 2.18 1.03 -9.61
C THR A 134 2.58 2.49 -9.67
N CYS A 135 3.83 2.74 -10.06
CA CYS A 135 4.34 4.07 -10.36
C CYS A 135 4.41 4.35 -11.88
N CYS A 136 3.82 3.50 -12.71
CA CYS A 136 3.79 3.73 -14.15
C CYS A 136 2.70 4.75 -14.55
N ASP A 137 3.00 5.57 -15.55
CA ASP A 137 1.97 6.30 -16.29
C ASP A 137 1.28 5.33 -17.26
N PRO A 138 -0.04 5.05 -17.09
CA PRO A 138 -0.73 4.10 -17.93
C PRO A 138 -0.94 4.58 -19.37
N GLN A 139 -0.86 5.88 -19.64
CA GLN A 139 -0.96 6.42 -20.98
C GLN A 139 0.32 6.16 -21.78
N GLU A 140 1.48 6.27 -21.13
CA GLU A 140 2.78 6.01 -21.76
C GLU A 140 3.14 4.51 -21.76
N ASN A 141 2.58 3.74 -20.83
CA ASN A 141 2.99 2.36 -20.55
C ASN A 141 1.86 1.32 -20.69
N ALA A 142 0.94 1.52 -21.64
CA ALA A 142 -0.20 0.61 -21.86
C ALA A 142 0.25 -0.85 -22.08
N ALA A 143 1.32 -1.08 -22.84
CA ALA A 143 1.88 -2.41 -23.08
C ALA A 143 2.35 -3.10 -21.79
N TYR A 144 2.89 -2.36 -20.83
CA TYR A 144 3.26 -2.91 -19.52
C TYR A 144 2.04 -3.34 -18.72
N ILE A 145 0.97 -2.55 -18.74
CA ILE A 145 -0.29 -2.93 -18.10
C ILE A 145 -0.86 -4.21 -18.72
N ASP A 146 -0.76 -4.37 -20.05
CA ASP A 146 -1.13 -5.61 -20.71
C ASP A 146 -0.25 -6.78 -20.28
N GLU A 147 1.07 -6.59 -20.15
CA GLU A 147 1.98 -7.61 -19.63
C GLU A 147 1.59 -8.05 -18.21
N LEU A 148 1.21 -7.13 -17.33
CA LEU A 148 0.75 -7.46 -15.98
C LEU A 148 -0.52 -8.30 -15.99
N THR A 149 -1.45 -8.00 -16.88
CA THR A 149 -2.69 -8.79 -17.03
C THR A 149 -2.44 -10.18 -17.59
N GLN A 150 -1.31 -10.43 -18.24
CA GLN A 150 -0.89 -11.71 -18.82
C GLN A 150 0.21 -12.41 -17.99
N LEU A 151 0.50 -11.88 -16.79
CA LEU A 151 1.57 -12.41 -15.95
C LEU A 151 1.37 -13.88 -15.67
N SER A 152 2.36 -14.72 -16.01
CA SER A 152 2.30 -16.17 -15.80
C SER A 152 3.65 -16.73 -15.37
N ILE A 153 3.60 -17.81 -14.59
CA ILE A 153 4.76 -18.51 -14.05
C ILE A 153 4.55 -20.02 -14.30
N GLY A 154 5.45 -20.63 -15.09
CA GLY A 154 5.36 -22.06 -15.41
C GLY A 154 4.04 -22.44 -16.10
N GLY A 155 3.48 -21.55 -16.91
CA GLY A 155 2.21 -21.75 -17.61
C GLY A 155 0.94 -21.49 -16.77
N LYS A 156 1.10 -21.19 -15.46
CA LYS A 156 0.00 -20.79 -14.58
C LYS A 156 -0.06 -19.26 -14.51
N ARG A 157 -1.23 -18.70 -14.72
CA ARG A 157 -1.47 -17.27 -14.58
C ARG A 157 -1.35 -16.83 -13.12
N ILE A 158 -0.73 -15.67 -12.90
CA ILE A 158 -0.55 -15.07 -11.60
C ILE A 158 -1.42 -13.81 -11.56
N PRO A 159 -2.48 -13.77 -10.74
CA PRO A 159 -3.33 -12.62 -10.64
C PRO A 159 -2.61 -11.41 -10.03
N VAL A 160 -2.93 -10.23 -10.57
CA VAL A 160 -2.45 -8.94 -10.08
C VAL A 160 -3.66 -8.13 -9.64
N VAL A 161 -3.64 -7.63 -8.41
CA VAL A 161 -4.62 -6.68 -7.87
C VAL A 161 -3.91 -5.36 -7.62
N PHE A 162 -4.42 -4.30 -8.23
CA PHE A 162 -3.95 -2.94 -7.99
C PHE A 162 -4.56 -2.37 -6.71
N PHE A 163 -3.85 -1.48 -6.05
CA PHE A 163 -4.40 -0.75 -4.92
C PHE A 163 -3.95 0.72 -4.96
N GLU A 164 -4.69 1.59 -4.26
CA GLU A 164 -4.70 3.05 -4.33
C GLU A 164 -5.39 3.59 -5.59
N GLU A 165 -5.03 3.07 -6.76
CA GLU A 165 -5.61 3.47 -8.04
C GLU A 165 -5.56 2.31 -9.04
N ALA A 166 -6.54 2.27 -9.96
CA ALA A 166 -6.52 1.34 -11.08
C ALA A 166 -5.91 2.02 -12.30
N PRO A 167 -4.88 1.46 -12.95
CA PRO A 167 -4.26 2.09 -14.12
C PRO A 167 -5.21 2.19 -15.33
N ARG A 168 -6.24 1.35 -15.38
CA ARG A 168 -7.36 1.43 -16.34
C ARG A 168 -8.58 0.69 -15.80
N GLU A 169 -9.73 0.91 -16.44
CA GLU A 169 -10.94 0.13 -16.16
C GLU A 169 -10.77 -1.35 -16.54
N GLY A 170 -11.58 -2.21 -15.92
CA GLY A 170 -11.57 -3.65 -16.20
C GLY A 170 -10.42 -4.42 -15.55
N LEU A 171 -9.77 -3.85 -14.53
CA LEU A 171 -8.75 -4.52 -13.73
C LEU A 171 -9.24 -4.74 -12.30
N ASP A 172 -8.71 -5.77 -11.64
CA ASP A 172 -8.94 -5.95 -10.22
C ASP A 172 -8.21 -4.87 -9.44
N ALA A 173 -8.97 -4.07 -8.68
CA ALA A 173 -8.38 -2.95 -7.94
C ALA A 173 -9.15 -2.63 -6.66
N VAL A 174 -8.43 -2.10 -5.67
CA VAL A 174 -9.00 -1.46 -4.49
C VAL A 174 -8.60 0.01 -4.51
N ILE A 175 -9.57 0.90 -4.60
CA ILE A 175 -9.35 2.34 -4.82
C ILE A 175 -10.12 3.20 -3.83
N VAL A 176 -9.75 4.46 -3.76
CA VAL A 176 -10.58 5.55 -3.22
C VAL A 176 -10.87 6.56 -4.33
N ASP A 177 -11.95 7.35 -4.18
CA ASP A 177 -12.22 8.44 -5.13
C ASP A 177 -11.37 9.67 -4.79
N ASN A 178 -10.12 9.64 -5.25
CA ASN A 178 -9.15 10.71 -5.01
C ASN A 178 -9.66 12.08 -5.50
N LYS A 179 -10.42 12.11 -6.61
CA LYS A 179 -10.96 13.35 -7.16
C LYS A 179 -12.09 13.92 -6.31
N ALA A 180 -13.06 13.08 -5.95
CA ALA A 180 -14.18 13.51 -5.10
C ALA A 180 -13.69 13.93 -3.71
N ALA A 181 -12.79 13.16 -3.10
CA ALA A 181 -12.24 13.45 -1.78
C ALA A 181 -11.41 14.75 -1.75
N SER A 182 -10.59 14.99 -2.77
CA SER A 182 -9.83 16.25 -2.88
C SER A 182 -10.73 17.45 -3.16
N ARG A 183 -11.81 17.27 -3.91
CA ARG A 183 -12.82 18.31 -4.11
C ARG A 183 -13.50 18.67 -2.79
N GLU A 184 -13.93 17.70 -2.01
CA GLU A 184 -14.55 17.92 -0.69
C GLU A 184 -13.61 18.71 0.23
N ALA A 185 -12.32 18.38 0.23
CA ALA A 185 -11.31 19.10 1.01
C ALA A 185 -11.19 20.59 0.58
N ALA A 186 -11.18 20.87 -0.73
CA ALA A 186 -11.16 22.25 -1.24
C ALA A 186 -12.49 23.00 -0.96
N GLU A 187 -13.63 22.32 -1.12
CA GLU A 187 -14.95 22.88 -0.80
C GLU A 187 -15.05 23.27 0.68
N HIS A 188 -14.46 22.49 1.60
CA HIS A 188 -14.37 22.88 3.00
C HIS A 188 -13.59 24.19 3.18
N LEU A 189 -12.43 24.35 2.54
CA LEU A 189 -11.66 25.61 2.61
C LEU A 189 -12.46 26.81 2.10
N LEU A 190 -13.21 26.61 1.01
CA LEU A 190 -14.12 27.64 0.47
C LEU A 190 -15.25 27.97 1.44
N THR A 191 -15.84 26.97 2.09
CA THR A 191 -16.95 27.13 3.05
C THR A 191 -16.54 27.95 4.28
N ILE A 192 -15.28 27.82 4.73
CA ILE A 192 -14.72 28.65 5.82
C ILE A 192 -14.25 30.05 5.36
N GLY A 193 -14.58 30.41 4.11
CA GLY A 193 -14.37 31.75 3.56
C GLY A 193 -13.02 31.98 2.88
N ARG A 194 -12.21 30.94 2.67
CA ARG A 194 -10.92 31.09 1.96
C ARG A 194 -11.14 31.20 0.46
N LYS A 195 -10.41 32.11 -0.20
CA LYS A 195 -10.57 32.40 -1.63
C LYS A 195 -9.26 32.29 -2.41
N ASN A 196 -8.12 32.49 -1.76
CA ASN A 196 -6.79 32.45 -2.36
C ASN A 196 -6.11 31.14 -1.95
N ILE A 197 -6.67 30.02 -2.42
CA ILE A 197 -6.24 28.69 -2.02
C ILE A 197 -5.07 28.26 -2.91
N ALA A 198 -3.88 28.09 -2.32
CA ALA A 198 -2.75 27.49 -3.00
C ALA A 198 -2.86 25.95 -3.00
N TYR A 199 -2.17 25.31 -3.93
CA TYR A 199 -2.10 23.84 -4.01
C TYR A 199 -0.65 23.37 -4.11
N ILE A 200 -0.23 22.49 -3.19
CA ILE A 200 1.04 21.78 -3.30
C ILE A 200 0.73 20.37 -3.78
N ALA A 201 0.89 20.17 -5.08
CA ALA A 201 0.57 18.92 -5.76
C ALA A 201 1.57 17.81 -5.39
N ALA A 202 1.10 16.58 -5.42
CA ALA A 202 1.94 15.40 -5.57
C ALA A 202 2.48 15.31 -7.02
N PRO A 203 3.50 14.49 -7.31
CA PRO A 203 4.01 14.33 -8.67
C PRO A 203 2.92 13.87 -9.64
N MET A 204 2.40 14.80 -10.47
CA MET A 204 1.21 14.57 -11.31
C MET A 204 1.52 13.74 -12.56
N HIS A 205 2.78 13.74 -12.99
CA HIS A 205 3.25 12.98 -14.16
C HIS A 205 3.63 11.53 -13.84
N ARG A 206 3.77 11.18 -12.54
CA ARG A 206 4.17 9.83 -12.12
C ARG A 206 3.03 9.03 -11.52
N PHE A 207 2.08 9.70 -10.85
CA PHE A 207 1.06 9.03 -10.07
C PHE A 207 -0.34 9.55 -10.45
N MET A 208 -1.19 8.65 -10.91
CA MET A 208 -2.58 8.96 -11.29
C MET A 208 -3.35 9.61 -10.14
N MET A 209 -3.11 9.16 -8.89
CA MET A 209 -3.78 9.72 -7.71
C MET A 209 -3.44 11.19 -7.50
N GLY A 210 -2.19 11.60 -7.75
CA GLY A 210 -1.76 13.00 -7.67
C GLY A 210 -2.51 13.88 -8.66
N LYS A 211 -2.64 13.42 -9.90
CA LYS A 211 -3.42 14.10 -10.95
C LYS A 211 -4.90 14.19 -10.58
N LYS A 212 -5.52 13.10 -10.11
CA LYS A 212 -6.93 13.09 -9.70
C LYS A 212 -7.21 14.00 -8.51
N ARG A 213 -6.30 14.05 -7.52
CA ARG A 213 -6.41 14.98 -6.39
C ARG A 213 -6.36 16.44 -6.87
N TYR A 214 -5.45 16.76 -7.78
CA TYR A 214 -5.38 18.09 -8.39
C TYR A 214 -6.64 18.44 -9.19
N GLU A 215 -7.17 17.51 -9.98
CA GLU A 215 -8.43 17.71 -10.70
C GLU A 215 -9.62 17.96 -9.75
N GLY A 216 -9.63 17.32 -8.57
CA GLY A 216 -10.63 17.56 -7.54
C GLY A 216 -10.55 18.99 -6.99
N TYR A 217 -9.35 19.46 -6.65
CA TYR A 217 -9.11 20.84 -6.23
C TYR A 217 -9.58 21.84 -7.29
N LEU A 218 -9.20 21.65 -8.56
CA LEU A 218 -9.63 22.53 -9.65
C LEU A 218 -11.16 22.56 -9.78
N ALA A 219 -11.81 21.40 -9.71
CA ALA A 219 -13.27 21.32 -9.80
C ALA A 219 -13.97 22.10 -8.69
N ALA A 220 -13.45 22.09 -7.46
CA ALA A 220 -14.02 22.88 -6.36
C ALA A 220 -13.92 24.38 -6.62
N LEU A 221 -12.76 24.87 -7.07
CA LEU A 221 -12.60 26.30 -7.39
C LEU A 221 -13.56 26.74 -8.51
N LEU A 222 -13.59 25.98 -9.61
CA LEU A 222 -14.47 26.28 -10.76
C LEU A 222 -15.94 26.29 -10.36
N ASN A 223 -16.38 25.31 -9.55
CA ASN A 223 -17.76 25.25 -9.04
C ASN A 223 -18.12 26.47 -8.15
N ALA A 224 -17.14 27.04 -7.46
CA ALA A 224 -17.30 28.25 -6.67
C ALA A 224 -17.17 29.55 -7.49
N GLY A 225 -17.01 29.48 -8.82
CA GLY A 225 -16.82 30.61 -9.69
C GLY A 225 -15.45 31.30 -9.56
N LEU A 226 -14.45 30.59 -9.02
CA LEU A 226 -13.08 31.08 -8.90
C LEU A 226 -12.23 30.54 -10.05
N GLU A 227 -11.45 31.42 -10.68
CA GLU A 227 -10.49 30.98 -11.70
C GLU A 227 -9.20 30.48 -11.03
N PRO A 228 -8.76 29.23 -11.34
CA PRO A 228 -7.51 28.71 -10.81
C PRO A 228 -6.30 29.52 -11.30
N ASP A 229 -5.47 30.01 -10.37
CA ASP A 229 -4.20 30.68 -10.71
C ASP A 229 -3.05 29.66 -10.69
N ALA A 230 -2.49 29.35 -11.87
CA ALA A 230 -1.35 28.43 -12.00
C ALA A 230 -0.12 28.87 -11.16
N LYS A 231 -0.02 30.15 -10.77
CA LYS A 231 1.04 30.65 -9.90
C LYS A 231 0.86 30.21 -8.44
N LEU A 232 -0.34 29.81 -8.05
CA LEU A 232 -0.65 29.25 -6.73
C LEU A 232 -0.51 27.72 -6.68
N VAL A 233 -0.07 27.09 -7.77
CA VAL A 233 0.16 25.65 -7.84
C VAL A 233 1.65 25.36 -7.90
N ARG A 234 2.10 24.45 -7.04
CA ARG A 234 3.49 23.96 -6.98
C ARG A 234 3.47 22.44 -6.93
N GLU A 235 4.51 21.80 -7.44
CA GLU A 235 4.66 20.34 -7.38
C GLU A 235 5.73 19.94 -6.37
N GLY A 236 5.35 19.14 -5.38
CA GLY A 236 6.23 18.52 -4.41
C GLY A 236 6.53 17.06 -4.78
N ASP A 237 7.08 16.30 -3.82
CA ASP A 237 7.53 14.93 -4.00
C ASP A 237 7.06 14.00 -2.85
N TYR A 238 5.91 14.30 -2.25
CA TYR A 238 5.34 13.63 -1.07
C TYR A 238 6.13 13.80 0.23
N THR A 239 7.30 14.45 0.25
CA THR A 239 8.12 14.64 1.44
C THR A 239 7.79 15.92 2.20
N PRO A 240 8.01 15.98 3.54
CA PRO A 240 7.88 17.23 4.29
C PRO A 240 8.82 18.34 3.79
N GLN A 241 10.00 17.96 3.31
CA GLN A 241 10.99 18.89 2.77
C GLN A 241 10.47 19.60 1.53
N SER A 242 9.81 18.86 0.62
CA SER A 242 9.20 19.48 -0.57
C SER A 242 8.03 20.39 -0.19
N GLY A 243 7.17 19.97 0.74
CA GLY A 243 6.09 20.80 1.24
C GLY A 243 6.58 22.12 1.83
N TYR A 244 7.66 22.08 2.62
CA TYR A 244 8.33 23.26 3.15
C TYR A 244 8.89 24.15 2.03
N ARG A 245 9.65 23.59 1.11
CA ARG A 245 10.29 24.31 -0.01
C ARG A 245 9.23 25.00 -0.89
N GLU A 246 8.20 24.26 -1.28
CA GLU A 246 7.17 24.81 -2.18
C GLU A 246 6.28 25.85 -1.49
N MET A 247 5.97 25.68 -0.20
CA MET A 247 5.27 26.71 0.56
C MET A 247 6.10 28.01 0.67
N ARG A 248 7.41 27.90 0.92
CA ARG A 248 8.32 29.06 0.89
C ARG A 248 8.32 29.75 -0.48
N ALA A 249 8.33 28.99 -1.56
CA ALA A 249 8.26 29.53 -2.92
C ALA A 249 6.91 30.24 -3.19
N LEU A 250 5.80 29.69 -2.70
CA LEU A 250 4.47 30.32 -2.77
C LEU A 250 4.44 31.64 -2.02
N LEU A 251 4.95 31.70 -0.80
CA LEU A 251 5.02 32.95 -0.01
C LEU A 251 5.88 34.00 -0.69
N ASN A 252 6.99 33.62 -1.31
CA ASN A 252 7.87 34.53 -2.04
C ASN A 252 7.31 34.98 -3.39
N SER A 253 6.21 34.40 -3.87
CA SER A 253 5.57 34.81 -5.13
C SER A 253 4.87 36.15 -5.08
N GLY A 254 4.66 36.70 -3.88
CA GLY A 254 3.91 37.93 -3.65
C GLY A 254 2.41 37.85 -3.90
N LYS A 255 1.89 36.65 -4.18
CA LYS A 255 0.45 36.39 -4.33
C LYS A 255 -0.22 36.29 -2.96
N PRO A 256 -1.44 36.82 -2.77
CA PRO A 256 -2.20 36.60 -1.56
C PRO A 256 -2.53 35.08 -1.46
N ILE A 257 -2.32 34.53 -0.24
CA ILE A 257 -2.63 33.11 0.07
C ILE A 257 -3.33 33.13 1.42
N ASP A 258 -4.54 32.60 1.50
CA ASP A 258 -5.32 32.46 2.72
C ASP A 258 -5.59 31.00 3.10
N ALA A 259 -5.29 30.07 2.20
CA ALA A 259 -5.25 28.63 2.48
C ALA A 259 -4.26 27.89 1.56
N VAL A 260 -3.84 26.73 1.99
CA VAL A 260 -3.09 25.77 1.16
C VAL A 260 -3.66 24.36 1.34
N GLN A 261 -3.98 23.70 0.22
CA GLN A 261 -4.28 22.28 0.19
C GLN A 261 -3.06 21.53 -0.33
N CYS A 262 -2.64 20.50 0.39
CA CYS A 262 -1.49 19.67 0.03
C CYS A 262 -1.94 18.30 -0.48
N GLY A 263 -1.24 17.77 -1.45
CA GLY A 263 -1.51 16.45 -2.02
C GLY A 263 -1.34 15.30 -1.04
N ASN A 264 -0.61 15.51 0.08
CA ASN A 264 -0.60 14.61 1.23
C ASN A 264 -0.26 15.34 2.54
N ASP A 265 -0.40 14.64 3.68
CA ASP A 265 -0.11 15.19 5.01
C ASP A 265 1.37 15.49 5.24
N GLN A 266 2.28 14.72 4.65
CA GLN A 266 3.71 14.95 4.83
C GLN A 266 4.12 16.32 4.27
N MET A 267 3.63 16.65 3.07
CA MET A 267 3.84 17.99 2.50
C MET A 267 3.12 19.08 3.32
N ALA A 268 1.92 18.79 3.83
CA ALA A 268 1.19 19.73 4.69
C ALA A 268 1.94 20.06 5.98
N VAL A 269 2.57 19.07 6.62
CA VAL A 269 3.47 19.28 7.79
C VAL A 269 4.61 20.23 7.44
N GLY A 270 5.22 20.04 6.27
CA GLY A 270 6.26 20.94 5.76
C GLY A 270 5.75 22.35 5.51
N ALA A 271 4.55 22.47 4.93
CA ALA A 271 3.91 23.76 4.68
C ALA A 271 3.60 24.52 6.00
N VAL A 272 3.06 23.82 7.02
CA VAL A 272 2.83 24.41 8.35
C VAL A 272 4.12 24.97 8.94
N ARG A 273 5.22 24.23 8.84
CA ARG A 273 6.53 24.69 9.29
C ARG A 273 6.98 25.96 8.57
N ALA A 274 6.84 26.01 7.25
CA ALA A 274 7.22 27.18 6.45
C ALA A 274 6.40 28.43 6.82
N LEU A 275 5.09 28.26 7.05
CA LEU A 275 4.19 29.34 7.49
C LEU A 275 4.61 29.89 8.85
N LYS A 276 4.87 29.02 9.84
CA LYS A 276 5.31 29.42 11.18
C LYS A 276 6.65 30.17 11.16
N GLU A 277 7.62 29.72 10.37
CA GLU A 277 8.91 30.40 10.22
C GLU A 277 8.77 31.76 9.51
N ALA A 278 7.71 31.96 8.71
CA ALA A 278 7.35 33.23 8.12
C ALA A 278 6.52 34.15 9.08
N GLY A 279 6.26 33.70 10.32
CA GLY A 279 5.47 34.45 11.30
C GLY A 279 3.97 34.43 11.06
N LEU A 280 3.47 33.53 10.18
CA LEU A 280 2.05 33.40 9.86
C LEU A 280 1.40 32.35 10.77
N ARG A 281 0.18 32.65 11.23
CA ARG A 281 -0.61 31.79 12.10
C ARG A 281 -1.45 30.82 11.27
N VAL A 282 -1.54 29.62 11.75
CA VAL A 282 -2.41 28.57 11.19
C VAL A 282 -3.48 28.25 12.22
N PRO A 283 -4.76 28.39 11.93
CA PRO A 283 -5.37 28.66 10.61
C PRO A 283 -5.67 30.14 10.34
N GLU A 284 -5.42 31.06 11.28
CA GLU A 284 -5.95 32.43 11.24
C GLU A 284 -5.52 33.19 9.97
N ASP A 285 -4.22 33.20 9.67
CA ASP A 285 -3.66 33.87 8.49
C ASP A 285 -3.72 32.95 7.26
N VAL A 286 -3.36 31.67 7.40
CA VAL A 286 -3.40 30.65 6.33
C VAL A 286 -3.93 29.32 6.87
N ALA A 287 -5.05 28.84 6.35
CA ALA A 287 -5.57 27.52 6.66
C ALA A 287 -4.77 26.43 5.91
N VAL A 288 -4.56 25.26 6.51
CA VAL A 288 -3.81 24.17 5.90
C VAL A 288 -4.63 22.87 5.90
N MET A 289 -4.75 22.27 4.71
CA MET A 289 -5.46 21.00 4.49
C MET A 289 -4.50 19.96 3.92
N GLY A 290 -4.46 18.79 4.54
CA GLY A 290 -3.70 17.62 4.08
C GLY A 290 -4.55 16.58 3.37
N PHE A 291 -3.96 15.40 3.18
CA PHE A 291 -4.60 14.20 2.62
C PHE A 291 -3.90 12.95 3.19
N ASP A 292 -4.63 11.87 3.45
CA ASP A 292 -4.26 10.53 3.92
C ASP A 292 -4.56 10.25 5.41
N ASN A 293 -4.70 11.26 6.26
CA ASN A 293 -4.78 11.12 7.73
C ASN A 293 -3.60 10.33 8.28
N ASN A 294 -2.39 10.81 7.99
CA ASN A 294 -1.19 10.22 8.52
C ASN A 294 -0.88 10.75 9.93
N PHE A 295 -0.45 9.85 10.78
CA PHE A 295 -0.18 10.08 12.20
C PHE A 295 0.64 11.36 12.52
N PRO A 296 1.74 11.72 11.81
CA PRO A 296 2.46 12.96 12.13
C PRO A 296 1.60 14.23 12.09
N GLY A 297 0.56 14.26 11.24
CA GLY A 297 -0.37 15.37 11.14
C GLY A 297 -1.20 15.60 12.42
N THR A 298 -1.38 14.59 13.27
CA THR A 298 -2.09 14.71 14.55
C THR A 298 -1.21 15.27 15.66
N LEU A 299 0.12 15.17 15.52
CA LEU A 299 1.10 15.59 16.54
C LEU A 299 1.61 17.01 16.37
N ILE A 300 1.46 17.59 15.19
CA ILE A 300 1.88 18.98 14.98
C ILE A 300 0.89 19.93 15.66
N ASP A 301 1.34 21.14 15.90
CA ASP A 301 0.49 22.21 16.38
C ASP A 301 0.39 23.33 15.31
N PRO A 302 -0.85 23.67 14.84
CA PRO A 302 -2.10 22.98 15.16
C PRO A 302 -2.22 21.60 14.48
N PRO A 303 -3.03 20.68 15.05
CA PRO A 303 -3.33 19.40 14.43
C PRO A 303 -3.96 19.57 13.05
N LEU A 304 -3.52 18.75 12.10
CA LEU A 304 -3.81 18.89 10.67
C LEU A 304 -5.21 18.37 10.31
N SER A 305 -6.02 19.23 9.67
CA SER A 305 -7.22 18.84 8.93
C SER A 305 -6.82 18.07 7.67
N THR A 306 -7.51 16.97 7.37
CA THR A 306 -7.08 16.06 6.32
C THR A 306 -8.22 15.21 5.79
N VAL A 307 -8.05 14.64 4.62
CA VAL A 307 -8.89 13.54 4.13
C VAL A 307 -8.38 12.22 4.71
N SER A 308 -9.24 11.49 5.39
CA SER A 308 -8.91 10.17 5.93
C SER A 308 -9.11 9.08 4.87
N VAL A 309 -8.02 8.38 4.55
CA VAL A 309 -8.03 7.19 3.70
C VAL A 309 -7.98 5.95 4.60
N PRO A 310 -8.87 4.96 4.41
CA PRO A 310 -8.93 3.76 5.26
C PRO A 310 -7.79 2.78 4.92
N LYS A 311 -6.55 3.14 5.25
CA LYS A 311 -5.31 2.44 4.86
C LYS A 311 -5.30 0.95 5.22
N GLN A 312 -5.64 0.59 6.46
CA GLN A 312 -5.71 -0.83 6.87
C GLN A 312 -6.85 -1.56 6.15
N GLY A 313 -8.00 -0.90 5.97
CA GLY A 313 -9.12 -1.41 5.19
C GLY A 313 -8.74 -1.66 3.74
N MET A 314 -7.98 -0.76 3.12
CA MET A 314 -7.44 -0.91 1.76
C MET A 314 -6.54 -2.14 1.65
N GLY A 315 -5.61 -2.31 2.58
CA GLY A 315 -4.74 -3.48 2.59
C GLY A 315 -5.51 -4.79 2.77
N ARG A 316 -6.49 -4.83 3.67
CA ARG A 316 -7.36 -6.00 3.86
C ARG A 316 -8.14 -6.33 2.59
N ALA A 317 -8.84 -5.35 2.04
CA ALA A 317 -9.66 -5.54 0.84
C ALA A 317 -8.83 -5.99 -0.37
N ALA A 318 -7.58 -5.49 -0.50
CA ALA A 318 -6.67 -5.89 -1.57
C ALA A 318 -6.30 -7.38 -1.48
N VAL A 319 -5.99 -7.89 -0.27
CA VAL A 319 -5.72 -9.33 -0.07
C VAL A 319 -6.99 -10.16 -0.31
N GLU A 320 -8.13 -9.76 0.24
CA GLU A 320 -9.39 -10.46 0.05
C GLU A 320 -9.78 -10.56 -1.43
N LEU A 321 -9.62 -9.48 -2.19
CA LEU A 321 -9.85 -9.46 -3.63
C LEU A 321 -8.88 -10.38 -4.37
N LEU A 322 -7.59 -10.36 -3.99
CA LEU A 322 -6.59 -11.23 -4.62
C LEU A 322 -6.86 -12.71 -4.34
N LEU A 323 -7.22 -13.07 -3.10
CA LEU A 323 -7.56 -14.45 -2.72
C LEU A 323 -8.84 -14.91 -3.43
N TRP A 324 -9.84 -14.03 -3.56
CA TRP A 324 -11.02 -14.29 -4.35
C TRP A 324 -10.64 -14.59 -5.83
N ARG A 325 -9.77 -13.77 -6.44
CA ARG A 325 -9.30 -13.98 -7.81
C ARG A 325 -8.52 -15.28 -7.97
N ILE A 326 -7.70 -15.67 -6.99
CA ILE A 326 -6.99 -16.96 -6.97
C ILE A 326 -7.98 -18.13 -6.95
N ALA A 327 -9.10 -17.99 -6.24
CA ALA A 327 -10.11 -19.06 -6.11
C ALA A 327 -11.01 -19.16 -7.35
N GLU A 328 -11.51 -18.04 -7.87
CA GLU A 328 -12.45 -18.00 -9.01
C GLU A 328 -11.78 -18.19 -10.36
N GLY A 329 -10.47 -17.88 -10.45
CA GLY A 329 -9.71 -17.99 -11.69
C GLY A 329 -9.93 -16.84 -12.68
N GLU A 330 -9.45 -17.05 -13.90
CA GLU A 330 -9.32 -15.99 -14.93
C GLU A 330 -10.65 -15.57 -15.55
N ASN A 331 -11.63 -16.46 -15.59
CA ASN A 331 -12.90 -16.24 -16.28
C ASN A 331 -13.88 -15.34 -15.51
N ALA A 332 -13.62 -15.13 -14.21
CA ALA A 332 -14.46 -14.23 -13.42
C ALA A 332 -14.25 -12.77 -13.86
N PRO A 333 -15.32 -11.93 -13.91
CA PRO A 333 -15.19 -10.53 -14.30
C PRO A 333 -14.27 -9.79 -13.33
N ALA A 334 -13.57 -8.77 -13.84
CA ALA A 334 -12.75 -7.90 -13.00
C ALA A 334 -13.61 -7.15 -11.97
N ARG A 335 -13.05 -6.90 -10.79
CA ARG A 335 -13.73 -6.20 -9.67
C ARG A 335 -12.94 -4.99 -9.23
N THR A 336 -13.63 -3.87 -9.10
CA THR A 336 -13.10 -2.67 -8.44
C THR A 336 -13.83 -2.49 -7.12
N VAL A 337 -13.08 -2.54 -6.01
CA VAL A 337 -13.58 -2.25 -4.66
C VAL A 337 -13.27 -0.79 -4.36
N LYS A 338 -14.31 0.04 -4.27
CA LYS A 338 -14.17 1.45 -3.91
C LYS A 338 -14.41 1.60 -2.41
N LEU A 339 -13.44 2.17 -1.71
CA LEU A 339 -13.52 2.46 -0.28
C LEU A 339 -13.90 3.92 -0.06
N GLU A 340 -14.68 4.16 0.99
CA GLU A 340 -15.08 5.52 1.37
C GLU A 340 -13.96 6.25 2.09
N THR A 341 -13.84 7.54 1.81
CA THR A 341 -12.98 8.49 2.52
C THR A 341 -13.83 9.40 3.39
N SER A 342 -13.24 10.08 4.36
CA SER A 342 -13.91 11.08 5.18
C SER A 342 -13.05 12.30 5.41
N LEU A 343 -13.67 13.48 5.43
CA LEU A 343 -13.00 14.70 5.80
C LEU A 343 -12.89 14.80 7.33
N LEU A 344 -11.68 15.00 7.84
CA LEU A 344 -11.39 15.24 9.24
C LEU A 344 -10.99 16.69 9.45
N VAL A 345 -11.91 17.47 10.03
CA VAL A 345 -11.65 18.88 10.36
C VAL A 345 -10.95 18.94 11.72
N ARG A 346 -9.78 19.58 11.74
CA ARG A 346 -8.95 19.82 12.93
C ARG A 346 -8.52 21.30 12.97
N ARG A 347 -7.68 21.65 13.94
CA ARG A 347 -7.34 23.06 14.21
C ARG A 347 -6.54 23.76 13.11
N SER A 348 -6.01 23.05 12.13
CA SER A 348 -5.34 23.71 10.99
C SER A 348 -6.30 24.38 9.99
N THR A 349 -7.63 24.16 10.12
CA THR A 349 -8.66 24.85 9.33
C THR A 349 -9.77 25.44 10.20
N ASP A 350 -10.03 24.88 11.39
CA ASP A 350 -11.02 25.40 12.35
C ASP A 350 -10.38 25.49 13.73
N PRO A 351 -10.11 26.72 14.26
CA PRO A 351 -9.46 26.89 15.56
C PRO A 351 -10.27 26.32 16.72
N ASN A 352 -11.58 26.10 16.56
CA ASN A 352 -12.47 25.55 17.58
C ASN A 352 -12.64 24.02 17.49
N ALA A 353 -12.08 23.39 16.46
CA ALA A 353 -12.17 21.94 16.31
C ALA A 353 -11.52 21.22 17.49
N THR A 354 -12.21 20.18 17.98
CA THR A 354 -11.66 19.30 19.01
C THR A 354 -10.48 18.52 18.45
N SER A 355 -9.34 18.57 19.12
CA SER A 355 -8.17 17.79 18.75
C SER A 355 -8.11 16.54 19.62
N GLU A 356 -8.99 15.58 19.37
CA GLU A 356 -8.76 14.26 19.94
C GLU A 356 -7.54 13.62 19.25
N TRP A 357 -6.63 13.11 20.06
CA TRP A 357 -5.53 12.32 19.55
C TRP A 357 -6.09 10.99 19.06
N ASP A 358 -6.19 10.83 17.76
CA ASP A 358 -6.48 9.53 17.19
C ASP A 358 -5.22 8.67 17.22
N LEU A 359 -4.99 8.06 18.39
CA LEU A 359 -3.87 7.15 18.63
C LEU A 359 -4.16 5.72 18.16
N ASN A 360 -5.36 5.46 17.64
CA ASN A 360 -5.73 4.13 17.12
C ASN A 360 -4.88 3.71 15.92
N ASP A 361 -4.14 4.65 15.39
CA ASP A 361 -3.23 4.46 14.26
C ASP A 361 -1.76 4.23 14.64
N TRP A 362 -1.45 3.98 15.92
CA TRP A 362 -0.10 3.58 16.38
C TRP A 362 0.19 2.10 16.19
#